data_2f8be6c75801e67e2c0bcc9d3ae44ad5
#
_entry.id   2f8be6c75801e67e2c0bcc9d3ae44ad5
#
_cell.length_a   1.000
_cell.length_b   1.000
_cell.length_c   1.000
_cell.angle_alpha   90.00
_cell.angle_beta   90.00
_cell.angle_gamma   90.00
#
_symmetry.space_group_name_H-M   'P 1'
#
loop_
_entity.id
_entity.type
_entity.pdbx_description
1 polymer ?
#
loop_
_entity_poly.entity_id
_entity_poly.type
_entity_poly.pdbx_seq_one_letter_code
_entity_poly.pdbx_strand_id
1 'polypeptide(L)'
;MQARDHAALRPACSRCGGQCHVKDWRSRQVATLFGTVAVRLPRFRYPGCGRDEAGTSRPRYCRSTPALDQLQAHLSALMTYRVAAGVLAHLLPVAAETSHETLRCRTLKLGEQRRRAATVAPEPAAVVAAAPASAIAISLDSTFIRSCHEGERHLEVRVGNAEAREGGGRQVFGTVVNAGTDIVALIQRALGAMGRTSDTTLTAFSDGCSGPRAILAAAGVASPPIADWFHLAMRLQHAKLVADALPAGHPDQQQAKAEVVTEVERLRWRTWNGKAKDGRLIRKRMRTLLPAFEREPVRKLQRALRAVDRYLRSQSAWLVNYAERRR
;
A
#
# COMPACT_ATOMS: atom_id res chain seq x y z
N MET A 1 -2.27 35.06 9.28
CA MET A 1 -0.85 35.02 8.87
C MET A 1 -0.72 34.89 7.35
N GLN A 2 -1.11 33.79 6.70
CA GLN A 2 -0.92 33.58 5.24
C GLN A 2 -1.49 34.68 4.31
N ALA A 3 -2.60 35.33 4.64
CA ALA A 3 -3.17 36.37 3.77
C ALA A 3 -2.36 37.68 3.77
N ARG A 4 -1.72 38.02 4.90
CA ARG A 4 -0.82 39.18 5.00
C ARG A 4 0.50 38.91 4.28
N ASP A 5 1.02 37.70 4.39
CA ASP A 5 2.25 37.26 3.72
C ASP A 5 2.06 37.27 2.18
N HIS A 6 0.88 36.86 1.68
CA HIS A 6 0.55 36.94 0.26
C HIS A 6 0.43 38.38 -0.26
N ALA A 7 -0.09 39.30 0.55
CA ALA A 7 -0.15 40.72 0.17
C ALA A 7 1.25 41.36 0.12
N ALA A 8 2.16 40.92 0.99
CA ALA A 8 3.54 41.38 1.04
C ALA A 8 4.39 40.87 -0.13
N LEU A 9 4.14 39.66 -0.63
CA LEU A 9 4.91 39.03 -1.71
C LEU A 9 4.73 39.68 -3.09
N ARG A 10 3.64 40.41 -3.33
CA ARG A 10 3.32 41.09 -4.61
C ARG A 10 3.79 40.30 -5.84
N PRO A 11 3.17 39.19 -6.17
CA PRO A 11 3.65 38.29 -7.22
C PRO A 11 3.71 39.02 -8.58
N ALA A 12 4.70 38.68 -9.39
CA ALA A 12 4.78 39.15 -10.76
C ALA A 12 3.63 38.56 -11.59
N CYS A 13 3.17 39.31 -12.59
CA CYS A 13 2.10 38.87 -13.50
C CYS A 13 2.49 37.59 -14.24
N SER A 14 1.64 36.59 -14.24
CA SER A 14 1.86 35.33 -14.99
C SER A 14 1.85 35.55 -16.52
N ARG A 15 1.37 36.70 -17.02
CA ARG A 15 1.29 37.00 -18.46
C ARG A 15 2.35 37.98 -18.94
N CYS A 16 2.60 39.07 -18.19
CA CYS A 16 3.49 40.16 -18.65
C CYS A 16 4.71 40.37 -17.74
N GLY A 17 4.87 39.59 -16.67
CA GLY A 17 5.96 39.77 -15.70
C GLY A 17 5.89 41.03 -14.85
N GLY A 18 4.92 41.93 -15.12
CA GLY A 18 4.85 43.25 -14.48
C GLY A 18 4.46 43.20 -13.01
N GLN A 19 4.76 44.28 -12.29
CA GLN A 19 4.39 44.41 -10.88
C GLN A 19 2.88 44.59 -10.70
N CYS A 20 2.35 44.15 -9.55
CA CYS A 20 0.98 44.25 -9.18
C CYS A 20 0.74 45.19 -8.00
N HIS A 21 -0.52 45.65 -7.84
CA HIS A 21 -1.05 46.25 -6.61
C HIS A 21 -2.28 45.46 -6.12
N VAL A 22 -2.58 45.53 -4.83
CA VAL A 22 -3.81 44.95 -4.27
C VAL A 22 -5.00 45.78 -4.76
N LYS A 23 -5.87 45.15 -5.54
CA LYS A 23 -7.09 45.79 -6.03
C LYS A 23 -8.18 45.83 -4.96
N ASP A 24 -8.47 44.68 -4.38
CA ASP A 24 -9.48 44.50 -3.34
C ASP A 24 -9.23 43.23 -2.53
N TRP A 25 -10.04 43.00 -1.50
CA TRP A 25 -10.02 41.82 -0.66
C TRP A 25 -11.34 41.06 -0.79
N ARG A 26 -11.25 39.77 -1.09
CA ARG A 26 -12.45 38.91 -1.17
C ARG A 26 -12.49 37.90 -0.06
N SER A 27 -13.61 37.76 0.59
CA SER A 27 -13.87 36.70 1.55
C SER A 27 -14.12 35.40 0.83
N ARG A 28 -13.53 34.33 1.37
CA ARG A 28 -13.71 32.97 0.88
C ARG A 28 -13.88 32.02 2.08
N GLN A 29 -14.88 31.16 1.99
CA GLN A 29 -15.08 30.10 2.98
C GLN A 29 -14.13 28.95 2.68
N VAL A 30 -13.40 28.47 3.70
CA VAL A 30 -12.46 27.36 3.65
C VAL A 30 -12.83 26.35 4.73
N ALA A 31 -13.16 25.14 4.35
CA ALA A 31 -13.40 24.04 5.29
C ALA A 31 -12.09 23.58 5.90
N THR A 32 -12.06 23.39 7.20
CA THR A 32 -10.93 22.93 7.99
C THR A 32 -11.35 21.75 8.88
N LEU A 33 -10.42 21.12 9.57
CA LEU A 33 -10.72 20.11 10.60
C LEU A 33 -11.54 20.69 11.78
N PHE A 34 -11.51 22.01 11.95
CA PHE A 34 -12.17 22.70 13.08
C PHE A 34 -13.42 23.49 12.64
N GLY A 35 -13.97 23.18 11.48
CA GLY A 35 -15.11 23.86 10.90
C GLY A 35 -14.75 24.76 9.73
N THR A 36 -15.70 25.59 9.30
CA THR A 36 -15.53 26.51 8.16
C THR A 36 -15.04 27.87 8.61
N VAL A 37 -13.94 28.34 8.02
CA VAL A 37 -13.30 29.61 8.34
C VAL A 37 -13.41 30.55 7.15
N ALA A 38 -13.84 31.80 7.41
CA ALA A 38 -13.83 32.87 6.41
C ALA A 38 -12.43 33.49 6.32
N VAL A 39 -11.78 33.34 5.15
CA VAL A 39 -10.45 33.89 4.87
C VAL A 39 -10.57 35.02 3.90
N ARG A 40 -10.04 36.21 4.23
CA ARG A 40 -9.95 37.34 3.32
C ARG A 40 -8.65 37.25 2.53
N LEU A 41 -8.75 37.15 1.20
CA LEU A 41 -7.60 37.01 0.29
C LEU A 41 -7.50 38.23 -0.62
N PRO A 42 -6.28 38.78 -0.85
CA PRO A 42 -6.09 39.87 -1.77
C PRO A 42 -6.33 39.42 -3.21
N ARG A 43 -6.85 40.33 -4.03
CA ARG A 43 -6.89 40.22 -5.47
C ARG A 43 -5.95 41.25 -6.05
N PHE A 44 -5.05 40.84 -6.91
CA PHE A 44 -4.04 41.68 -7.50
C PHE A 44 -4.48 42.19 -8.87
N ARG A 45 -4.16 43.45 -9.17
CA ARG A 45 -4.32 44.05 -10.49
C ARG A 45 -2.95 44.38 -11.05
N TYR A 46 -2.76 44.08 -12.31
CA TYR A 46 -1.53 44.33 -13.06
C TYR A 46 -1.78 45.47 -14.04
N PRO A 47 -1.30 46.70 -13.77
CA PRO A 47 -1.58 47.86 -14.60
C PRO A 47 -1.13 47.71 -16.05
N GLY A 48 0.04 47.03 -16.24
CA GLY A 48 0.65 46.88 -17.56
C GLY A 48 -0.16 46.05 -18.56
N CYS A 49 -1.01 45.09 -18.09
CA CYS A 49 -1.83 44.24 -18.96
C CYS A 49 -3.34 44.27 -18.61
N GLY A 50 -3.73 45.05 -17.61
CA GLY A 50 -5.12 45.17 -17.15
C GLY A 50 -5.70 43.91 -16.48
N ARG A 51 -4.91 42.88 -16.25
CA ARG A 51 -5.35 41.57 -15.71
C ARG A 51 -5.56 41.63 -14.19
N ASP A 52 -6.59 40.94 -13.72
CA ASP A 52 -6.83 40.73 -12.31
C ASP A 52 -6.54 39.27 -11.97
N GLU A 53 -5.75 39.03 -10.93
CA GLU A 53 -5.43 37.67 -10.44
C GLU A 53 -5.79 37.54 -8.95
N ALA A 54 -6.25 36.37 -8.56
CA ALA A 54 -6.48 36.06 -7.15
C ALA A 54 -5.13 35.81 -6.45
N GLY A 55 -4.94 36.40 -5.28
CA GLY A 55 -3.73 36.28 -4.48
C GLY A 55 -3.57 34.92 -3.80
N THR A 56 -3.73 33.82 -4.53
CA THR A 56 -3.49 32.50 -4.02
C THR A 56 -2.62 31.70 -4.98
N SER A 57 -1.53 31.15 -4.51
CA SER A 57 -0.75 30.15 -5.21
C SER A 57 -1.47 28.80 -5.36
N ARG A 58 -2.67 28.66 -4.75
CA ARG A 58 -3.50 27.42 -4.82
C ARG A 58 -4.51 27.52 -5.94
N PRO A 59 -4.81 26.40 -6.61
CA PRO A 59 -5.85 26.33 -7.63
C PRO A 59 -7.16 26.89 -7.10
N ARG A 60 -7.89 27.64 -7.93
CA ARG A 60 -9.16 28.33 -7.61
C ARG A 60 -10.26 27.46 -6.96
N TYR A 61 -10.04 26.16 -6.85
CA TYR A 61 -11.03 25.15 -6.44
C TYR A 61 -10.82 24.57 -5.04
N CYS A 62 -9.73 24.93 -4.33
CA CYS A 62 -9.52 24.39 -2.99
C CYS A 62 -10.36 25.18 -1.98
N ARG A 63 -11.53 24.65 -1.64
CA ARG A 63 -12.38 25.16 -0.55
C ARG A 63 -12.10 24.46 0.79
N SER A 64 -11.04 23.69 0.88
CA SER A 64 -10.65 22.92 2.05
C SER A 64 -9.15 23.02 2.31
N THR A 65 -8.75 22.79 3.57
CA THR A 65 -7.33 22.69 3.93
C THR A 65 -6.74 21.37 3.49
N PRO A 66 -5.41 21.27 3.21
CA PRO A 66 -4.76 20.00 2.87
C PRO A 66 -4.94 18.92 3.92
N ALA A 67 -4.94 19.30 5.20
CA ALA A 67 -5.14 18.34 6.29
C ALA A 67 -6.54 17.70 6.24
N LEU A 68 -7.58 18.49 5.95
CA LEU A 68 -8.94 17.95 5.76
C LEU A 68 -9.02 17.09 4.50
N ASP A 69 -8.44 17.53 3.38
CA ASP A 69 -8.43 16.76 2.13
C ASP A 69 -7.71 15.40 2.31
N GLN A 70 -6.61 15.39 3.05
CA GLN A 70 -5.87 14.16 3.35
C GLN A 70 -6.68 13.20 4.22
N LEU A 71 -7.32 13.70 5.28
CA LEU A 71 -8.19 12.89 6.14
C LEU A 71 -9.36 12.30 5.36
N GLN A 72 -10.02 13.13 4.53
CA GLN A 72 -11.12 12.70 3.68
C GLN A 72 -10.70 11.59 2.71
N ALA A 73 -9.55 11.76 2.04
CA ALA A 73 -9.02 10.76 1.13
C ALA A 73 -8.62 9.46 1.87
N HIS A 74 -8.04 9.58 3.07
CA HIS A 74 -7.67 8.43 3.88
C HIS A 74 -8.90 7.60 4.30
N LEU A 75 -9.93 8.24 4.84
CA LEU A 75 -11.18 7.56 5.19
C LEU A 75 -11.86 6.94 3.95
N SER A 76 -11.84 7.64 2.82
CA SER A 76 -12.41 7.15 1.57
C SER A 76 -11.64 5.96 0.96
N ALA A 77 -10.38 5.76 1.35
CA ALA A 77 -9.61 4.58 0.97
C ALA A 77 -9.95 3.36 1.86
N LEU A 78 -10.42 3.59 3.09
CA LEU A 78 -10.74 2.54 4.06
C LEU A 78 -12.20 2.08 4.00
N MET A 79 -13.11 2.93 3.55
CA MET A 79 -14.55 2.70 3.58
C MET A 79 -15.27 3.38 2.41
N THR A 80 -16.56 3.05 2.18
CA THR A 80 -17.33 3.69 1.11
C THR A 80 -17.52 5.19 1.37
N TYR A 81 -17.57 6.00 0.32
CA TYR A 81 -17.72 7.47 0.44
C TYR A 81 -18.89 7.89 1.32
N ARG A 82 -20.00 7.14 1.29
CA ARG A 82 -21.19 7.43 2.12
C ARG A 82 -20.89 7.21 3.61
N VAL A 83 -20.20 6.11 3.95
CA VAL A 83 -19.79 5.83 5.32
C VAL A 83 -18.75 6.84 5.78
N ALA A 84 -17.77 7.16 4.95
CA ALA A 84 -16.74 8.16 5.25
C ALA A 84 -17.35 9.56 5.52
N ALA A 85 -18.35 9.95 4.72
CA ALA A 85 -19.09 11.21 4.95
C ALA A 85 -19.81 11.20 6.30
N GLY A 86 -20.47 10.09 6.65
CA GLY A 86 -21.13 9.91 7.96
C GLY A 86 -20.14 10.00 9.12
N VAL A 87 -19.01 9.32 9.04
CA VAL A 87 -17.96 9.38 10.07
C VAL A 87 -17.43 10.81 10.26
N LEU A 88 -17.14 11.50 9.16
CA LEU A 88 -16.67 12.90 9.23
C LEU A 88 -17.72 13.83 9.88
N ALA A 89 -19.00 13.67 9.53
CA ALA A 89 -20.09 14.46 10.08
C ALA A 89 -20.29 14.24 11.59
N HIS A 90 -19.97 13.04 12.09
CA HIS A 90 -20.06 12.71 13.52
C HIS A 90 -18.83 13.15 14.33
N LEU A 91 -17.66 13.15 13.72
CA LEU A 91 -16.40 13.39 14.43
C LEU A 91 -15.89 14.83 14.32
N LEU A 92 -16.27 15.55 13.26
CA LEU A 92 -15.76 16.89 12.99
C LEU A 92 -16.88 17.91 12.90
N PRO A 93 -16.65 19.17 13.30
CA PRO A 93 -17.56 20.28 13.09
C PRO A 93 -17.53 20.74 11.63
N VAL A 94 -17.54 19.80 10.69
CA VAL A 94 -17.62 20.08 9.26
C VAL A 94 -19.07 20.30 8.89
N ALA A 95 -19.35 21.40 8.17
CA ALA A 95 -20.70 21.69 7.71
C ALA A 95 -21.30 20.53 6.90
N ALA A 96 -22.61 20.38 6.95
CA ALA A 96 -23.40 19.34 6.25
C ALA A 96 -23.16 19.26 4.73
N GLU A 97 -22.40 20.20 4.17
CA GLU A 97 -21.99 20.24 2.76
C GLU A 97 -20.97 19.18 2.35
N THR A 98 -20.47 18.36 3.28
CA THR A 98 -19.56 17.27 2.93
C THR A 98 -20.34 16.04 2.46
N SER A 99 -21.01 16.18 1.32
CA SER A 99 -21.70 15.05 0.70
C SER A 99 -20.69 13.97 0.27
N HIS A 100 -21.15 12.72 0.20
CA HIS A 100 -20.35 11.60 -0.29
C HIS A 100 -19.79 11.84 -1.70
N GLU A 101 -20.52 12.59 -2.55
CA GLU A 101 -20.06 12.96 -3.89
C GLU A 101 -18.95 14.01 -3.83
N THR A 102 -19.01 14.97 -2.90
CA THR A 102 -17.92 15.92 -2.66
C THR A 102 -16.65 15.17 -2.21
N LEU A 103 -16.78 14.17 -1.31
CA LEU A 103 -15.68 13.33 -0.91
C LEU A 103 -15.07 12.58 -2.09
N ARG A 104 -15.91 11.95 -2.92
CA ARG A 104 -15.49 11.24 -4.13
C ARG A 104 -14.68 12.15 -5.05
N CYS A 105 -15.23 13.31 -5.40
CA CYS A 105 -14.56 14.26 -6.28
C CYS A 105 -13.22 14.77 -5.71
N ARG A 106 -13.14 15.04 -4.42
CA ARG A 106 -11.90 15.47 -3.75
C ARG A 106 -10.88 14.36 -3.70
N THR A 107 -11.28 13.14 -3.34
CA THR A 107 -10.40 11.98 -3.29
C THR A 107 -9.80 11.66 -4.65
N LEU A 108 -10.62 11.64 -5.70
CA LEU A 108 -10.16 11.40 -7.07
C LEU A 108 -9.17 12.49 -7.52
N LYS A 109 -9.46 13.76 -7.22
CA LYS A 109 -8.57 14.88 -7.55
C LYS A 109 -7.23 14.78 -6.82
N LEU A 110 -7.25 14.45 -5.53
CA LEU A 110 -6.01 14.24 -4.75
C LEU A 110 -5.21 13.07 -5.29
N GLY A 111 -5.89 11.95 -5.62
CA GLY A 111 -5.27 10.79 -6.24
C GLY A 111 -4.58 11.15 -7.56
N GLU A 112 -5.25 11.90 -8.43
CA GLU A 112 -4.67 12.35 -9.70
C GLU A 112 -3.49 13.31 -9.50
N GLN A 113 -3.56 14.22 -8.53
CA GLN A 113 -2.41 15.09 -8.20
C GLN A 113 -1.22 14.28 -7.70
N ARG A 114 -1.44 13.27 -6.83
CA ARG A 114 -0.40 12.37 -6.34
C ARG A 114 0.19 11.54 -7.47
N ARG A 115 -0.64 11.02 -8.36
CA ARG A 115 -0.20 10.27 -9.54
C ARG A 115 0.70 11.12 -10.44
N ARG A 116 0.28 12.35 -10.75
CA ARG A 116 1.11 13.29 -11.54
C ARG A 116 2.42 13.62 -10.85
N ALA A 117 2.40 13.91 -9.56
CA ALA A 117 3.63 14.17 -8.79
C ALA A 117 4.55 12.94 -8.76
N ALA A 118 3.99 11.74 -8.78
CA ALA A 118 4.76 10.50 -8.85
C ALA A 118 5.36 10.23 -10.25
N THR A 119 4.80 10.76 -11.33
CA THR A 119 5.30 10.57 -12.70
C THR A 119 6.29 11.66 -13.13
N VAL A 120 6.21 12.84 -12.55
CA VAL A 120 7.18 13.91 -12.79
C VAL A 120 8.48 13.55 -12.07
N ALA A 121 9.59 13.44 -12.79
CA ALA A 121 10.89 13.30 -12.17
C ALA A 121 11.11 14.48 -11.21
N PRO A 122 11.57 14.25 -9.97
CA PRO A 122 11.93 15.37 -9.11
C PRO A 122 12.98 16.20 -9.81
N GLU A 123 12.80 17.53 -9.82
CA GLU A 123 13.85 18.43 -10.28
C GLU A 123 15.14 18.14 -9.51
N PRO A 124 16.33 18.16 -10.14
CA PRO A 124 17.59 17.80 -9.50
C PRO A 124 17.91 18.59 -8.23
N ALA A 125 17.32 19.77 -8.05
CA ALA A 125 17.57 20.66 -6.92
C ALA A 125 16.81 20.32 -5.63
N ALA A 126 15.87 19.37 -5.63
CA ALA A 126 15.01 19.07 -4.46
C ALA A 126 15.28 17.71 -3.81
N VAL A 127 16.17 16.91 -4.36
CA VAL A 127 16.59 15.66 -3.73
C VAL A 127 17.74 16.00 -2.77
N VAL A 128 17.42 16.24 -1.51
CA VAL A 128 18.41 16.02 -0.46
C VAL A 128 18.85 14.57 -0.65
N ALA A 129 20.05 14.37 -1.17
CA ALA A 129 20.59 13.04 -1.41
C ALA A 129 20.52 12.28 -0.08
N ALA A 130 19.71 11.23 -0.06
CA ALA A 130 19.66 10.37 1.12
C ALA A 130 21.07 9.85 1.38
N ALA A 131 21.47 9.77 2.64
CA ALA A 131 22.74 9.15 2.98
C ALA A 131 22.80 7.73 2.38
N PRO A 132 23.96 7.31 1.85
CA PRO A 132 24.11 5.97 1.30
C PRO A 132 23.64 4.91 2.29
N ALA A 133 22.75 4.03 1.86
CA ALA A 133 22.26 2.94 2.70
C ALA A 133 23.11 1.69 2.48
N SER A 134 23.55 1.06 3.58
CA SER A 134 24.28 -0.21 3.53
C SER A 134 23.40 -1.36 3.08
N ALA A 135 22.12 -1.36 3.49
CA ALA A 135 21.14 -2.38 3.14
C ALA A 135 19.74 -1.81 3.01
N ILE A 136 19.00 -2.27 2.01
CA ILE A 136 17.58 -1.93 1.79
C ILE A 136 16.77 -3.22 1.65
N ALA A 137 15.68 -3.31 2.42
CA ALA A 137 14.64 -4.31 2.23
C ALA A 137 13.56 -3.76 1.30
N ILE A 138 13.15 -4.55 0.31
CA ILE A 138 12.06 -4.20 -0.60
C ILE A 138 11.02 -5.30 -0.64
N SER A 139 9.75 -4.97 -0.54
CA SER A 139 8.65 -5.89 -0.77
C SER A 139 7.79 -5.45 -1.96
N LEU A 140 7.30 -6.42 -2.73
CA LEU A 140 6.35 -6.21 -3.80
C LEU A 140 5.29 -7.32 -3.77
N ASP A 141 4.05 -6.90 -3.71
CA ASP A 141 2.88 -7.79 -3.71
C ASP A 141 1.85 -7.31 -4.74
N SER A 142 0.97 -8.21 -5.18
CA SER A 142 -0.16 -7.86 -6.04
C SER A 142 -1.46 -8.43 -5.49
N THR A 143 -2.52 -7.66 -5.62
CA THR A 143 -3.87 -8.06 -5.25
C THR A 143 -4.88 -7.66 -6.32
N PHE A 144 -6.03 -8.31 -6.30
CA PHE A 144 -7.10 -8.02 -7.24
C PHE A 144 -8.28 -7.40 -6.51
N ILE A 145 -8.73 -6.25 -6.97
CA ILE A 145 -9.95 -5.61 -6.51
C ILE A 145 -11.03 -5.73 -7.57
N ARG A 146 -12.29 -5.80 -7.12
CA ARG A 146 -13.42 -5.88 -8.05
C ARG A 146 -13.54 -4.55 -8.82
N SER A 147 -13.58 -4.60 -10.14
CA SER A 147 -13.85 -3.45 -10.98
C SER A 147 -15.35 -3.12 -11.02
N CYS A 148 -15.68 -1.83 -11.10
CA CYS A 148 -17.02 -1.34 -11.41
C CYS A 148 -17.18 -0.99 -12.89
N HIS A 149 -16.14 -1.14 -13.71
CA HIS A 149 -16.19 -0.88 -15.15
C HIS A 149 -16.71 -2.08 -15.92
N GLU A 150 -17.57 -1.83 -16.89
CA GLU A 150 -18.05 -2.88 -17.79
C GLU A 150 -16.87 -3.48 -18.59
N GLY A 151 -16.85 -4.80 -18.70
CA GLY A 151 -15.78 -5.54 -19.39
C GLY A 151 -14.56 -5.87 -18.52
N GLU A 152 -14.34 -5.21 -17.41
CA GLU A 152 -13.24 -5.49 -16.49
C GLU A 152 -13.76 -6.09 -15.18
N ARG A 153 -13.59 -7.39 -14.96
CA ARG A 153 -14.05 -8.05 -13.74
C ARG A 153 -13.22 -7.70 -12.50
N HIS A 154 -11.92 -7.54 -12.69
CA HIS A 154 -10.97 -7.26 -11.63
C HIS A 154 -9.86 -6.32 -12.13
N LEU A 155 -9.42 -5.43 -11.24
CA LEU A 155 -8.23 -4.60 -11.42
C LEU A 155 -7.10 -5.19 -10.59
N GLU A 156 -5.95 -5.42 -11.20
CA GLU A 156 -4.73 -5.80 -10.48
C GLU A 156 -4.11 -4.53 -9.88
N VAL A 157 -3.90 -4.54 -8.58
CA VAL A 157 -3.20 -3.50 -7.83
C VAL A 157 -1.87 -4.06 -7.36
N ARG A 158 -0.78 -3.38 -7.68
CA ARG A 158 0.57 -3.70 -7.22
C ARG A 158 0.99 -2.70 -6.17
N VAL A 159 1.43 -3.20 -5.04
CA VAL A 159 1.87 -2.38 -3.90
C VAL A 159 3.19 -2.89 -3.37
N GLY A 160 4.01 -2.00 -2.88
CA GLY A 160 5.27 -2.37 -2.27
C GLY A 160 5.81 -1.29 -1.36
N ASN A 161 6.88 -1.63 -0.67
CA ASN A 161 7.64 -0.68 0.10
C ASN A 161 9.15 -0.96 -0.02
N ALA A 162 9.92 0.09 0.18
CA ALA A 162 11.36 0.01 0.39
C ALA A 162 11.69 0.64 1.75
N GLU A 163 12.57 0.00 2.52
CA GLU A 163 12.96 0.42 3.86
C GLU A 163 14.47 0.23 4.04
N ALA A 164 15.17 1.29 4.47
CA ALA A 164 16.59 1.23 4.76
C ALA A 164 16.83 0.69 6.19
N ARG A 165 17.81 -0.19 6.36
CA ARG A 165 18.10 -0.86 7.64
C ARG A 165 18.49 0.12 8.75
N GLU A 166 19.15 1.21 8.43
CA GLU A 166 19.76 2.14 9.38
C GLU A 166 18.89 3.37 9.66
N GLY A 167 17.59 3.18 9.84
CA GLY A 167 16.67 4.26 10.24
C GLY A 167 16.34 5.26 9.14
N GLY A 168 16.64 4.94 7.88
CA GLY A 168 16.48 5.79 6.70
C GLY A 168 15.06 6.03 6.21
N GLY A 169 14.05 5.73 7.02
CA GLY A 169 12.66 5.92 6.62
C GLY A 169 12.11 4.76 5.77
N ARG A 170 10.86 4.93 5.33
CA ARG A 170 10.14 3.96 4.52
C ARG A 170 9.47 4.65 3.34
N GLN A 171 9.64 4.12 2.14
CA GLN A 171 8.93 4.54 0.94
C GLN A 171 7.90 3.49 0.53
N VAL A 172 6.65 3.92 0.45
CA VAL A 172 5.54 3.09 -0.04
C VAL A 172 5.24 3.52 -1.47
N PHE A 173 5.04 2.56 -2.35
CA PHE A 173 4.66 2.80 -3.74
C PHE A 173 3.56 1.83 -4.16
N GLY A 174 2.80 2.20 -5.18
CA GLY A 174 1.76 1.34 -5.72
C GLY A 174 1.16 1.89 -7.00
N THR A 175 0.59 1.00 -7.79
CA THR A 175 -0.11 1.34 -9.03
C THR A 175 -1.21 0.33 -9.31
N VAL A 176 -2.20 0.76 -10.09
CA VAL A 176 -3.13 -0.14 -10.76
C VAL A 176 -2.52 -0.50 -12.11
N VAL A 177 -2.50 -1.78 -12.44
CA VAL A 177 -2.00 -2.25 -13.75
C VAL A 177 -2.80 -1.59 -14.86
N ASN A 178 -2.13 -1.18 -15.92
CA ASN A 178 -2.70 -0.44 -17.06
C ASN A 178 -3.14 1.01 -16.77
N ALA A 179 -2.86 1.56 -15.57
CA ALA A 179 -3.14 2.97 -15.26
C ALA A 179 -2.08 3.96 -15.82
N GLY A 180 -1.21 3.52 -16.72
CA GLY A 180 -0.18 4.34 -17.35
C GLY A 180 1.00 4.72 -16.43
N THR A 181 1.12 4.07 -15.27
CA THR A 181 2.24 4.30 -14.34
C THR A 181 3.22 3.13 -14.42
N ASP A 182 4.49 3.42 -14.69
CA ASP A 182 5.55 2.42 -14.71
C ASP A 182 5.96 2.04 -13.28
N ILE A 183 5.64 0.80 -12.88
CA ILE A 183 5.99 0.26 -11.56
C ILE A 183 7.50 0.10 -11.38
N VAL A 184 8.26 -0.17 -12.44
CA VAL A 184 9.71 -0.30 -12.39
C VAL A 184 10.34 1.06 -12.05
N ALA A 185 9.89 2.13 -12.69
CA ALA A 185 10.33 3.49 -12.38
C ALA A 185 9.94 3.92 -10.95
N LEU A 186 8.77 3.48 -10.45
CA LEU A 186 8.37 3.73 -9.05
C LEU A 186 9.32 3.04 -8.06
N ILE A 187 9.67 1.78 -8.31
CA ILE A 187 10.62 1.03 -7.50
C ILE A 187 12.00 1.68 -7.51
N GLN A 188 12.51 2.03 -8.69
CA GLN A 188 13.83 2.68 -8.82
C GLN A 188 13.89 4.00 -8.06
N ARG A 189 12.83 4.82 -8.12
CA ARG A 189 12.72 6.05 -7.32
C ARG A 189 12.67 5.78 -5.83
N ALA A 190 11.90 4.78 -5.39
CA ALA A 190 11.83 4.41 -3.98
C ALA A 190 13.20 3.97 -3.46
N LEU A 191 13.92 3.15 -4.22
CA LEU A 191 15.28 2.73 -3.87
C LEU A 191 16.25 3.90 -3.84
N GLY A 192 16.19 4.81 -4.81
CA GLY A 192 17.02 6.04 -4.83
C GLY A 192 16.73 6.95 -3.63
N ALA A 193 15.44 7.13 -3.27
CA ALA A 193 15.04 7.89 -2.10
C ALA A 193 15.52 7.26 -0.77
N MET A 194 15.79 5.95 -0.77
CA MET A 194 16.38 5.24 0.37
C MET A 194 17.92 5.23 0.36
N GLY A 195 18.57 5.96 -0.54
CA GLY A 195 20.03 6.05 -0.61
C GLY A 195 20.70 4.85 -1.26
N ARG A 196 20.04 4.16 -2.21
CA ARG A 196 20.64 3.05 -2.96
C ARG A 196 21.91 3.50 -3.71
N THR A 197 22.97 2.75 -3.53
CA THR A 197 24.23 2.84 -4.29
C THR A 197 24.57 1.49 -4.93
N SER A 198 25.69 1.39 -5.65
CA SER A 198 26.23 0.12 -6.17
C SER A 198 26.52 -0.90 -5.07
N ASP A 199 26.92 -0.44 -3.88
CA ASP A 199 27.36 -1.26 -2.75
C ASP A 199 26.20 -1.62 -1.80
N THR A 200 25.00 -1.09 -2.05
CA THR A 200 23.83 -1.35 -1.23
C THR A 200 23.38 -2.82 -1.38
N THR A 201 23.30 -3.53 -0.26
CA THR A 201 22.74 -4.89 -0.23
C THR A 201 21.21 -4.82 -0.32
N LEU A 202 20.64 -5.40 -1.38
CA LEU A 202 19.18 -5.46 -1.55
C LEU A 202 18.63 -6.82 -1.08
N THR A 203 17.61 -6.77 -0.22
CA THR A 203 16.84 -7.96 0.16
C THR A 203 15.40 -7.80 -0.32
N ALA A 204 14.95 -8.65 -1.24
CA ALA A 204 13.62 -8.59 -1.80
C ALA A 204 12.69 -9.65 -1.20
N PHE A 205 11.42 -9.29 -1.00
CA PHE A 205 10.35 -10.18 -0.56
C PHE A 205 9.21 -10.17 -1.59
N SER A 206 8.65 -11.34 -1.87
CA SER A 206 7.54 -11.49 -2.82
C SER A 206 6.67 -12.70 -2.45
N ASP A 207 5.38 -12.65 -2.84
CA ASP A 207 4.40 -13.72 -2.63
C ASP A 207 4.70 -15.03 -3.40
N GLY A 208 5.74 -15.02 -4.21
CA GLY A 208 6.15 -16.17 -5.03
C GLY A 208 5.55 -16.19 -6.44
N CYS A 209 4.76 -15.21 -6.84
CA CYS A 209 4.28 -15.06 -8.22
C CYS A 209 5.42 -14.63 -9.16
N SER A 210 5.38 -15.08 -10.42
CA SER A 210 6.40 -14.73 -11.41
C SER A 210 6.39 -13.25 -11.79
N GLY A 211 5.21 -12.61 -11.79
CA GLY A 211 5.04 -11.21 -12.16
C GLY A 211 5.83 -10.24 -11.26
N PRO A 212 5.59 -10.21 -9.94
CA PRO A 212 6.37 -9.39 -9.02
C PRO A 212 7.87 -9.63 -9.10
N ARG A 213 8.32 -10.88 -9.29
CA ARG A 213 9.73 -11.21 -9.45
C ARG A 213 10.36 -10.61 -10.71
N ALA A 214 9.66 -10.72 -11.84
CA ALA A 214 10.12 -10.11 -13.10
C ALA A 214 10.23 -8.59 -12.99
N ILE A 215 9.28 -7.95 -12.29
CA ILE A 215 9.29 -6.51 -12.04
C ILE A 215 10.48 -6.11 -11.16
N LEU A 216 10.74 -6.84 -10.06
CA LEU A 216 11.89 -6.59 -9.20
C LEU A 216 13.21 -6.72 -9.96
N ALA A 217 13.34 -7.77 -10.78
CA ALA A 217 14.52 -7.97 -11.64
C ALA A 217 14.69 -6.81 -12.64
N ALA A 218 13.62 -6.38 -13.30
CA ALA A 218 13.63 -5.24 -14.23
C ALA A 218 13.99 -3.91 -13.52
N ALA A 219 13.65 -3.78 -12.22
CA ALA A 219 14.06 -2.63 -11.40
C ALA A 219 15.52 -2.69 -10.93
N GLY A 220 16.28 -3.70 -11.34
CA GLY A 220 17.68 -3.88 -10.98
C GLY A 220 17.90 -4.50 -9.59
N VAL A 221 16.92 -5.26 -9.08
CA VAL A 221 17.06 -6.07 -7.87
C VAL A 221 17.59 -7.46 -8.30
N ALA A 222 18.93 -7.61 -8.31
CA ALA A 222 19.60 -8.80 -8.81
C ALA A 222 19.46 -10.01 -7.88
N SER A 223 19.28 -9.80 -6.56
CA SER A 223 19.12 -10.87 -5.60
C SER A 223 17.78 -11.57 -5.77
N PRO A 224 17.74 -12.91 -5.78
CA PRO A 224 16.47 -13.64 -5.86
C PRO A 224 15.58 -13.26 -4.66
N PRO A 225 14.30 -12.94 -4.88
CA PRO A 225 13.41 -12.57 -3.79
C PRO A 225 13.16 -13.76 -2.85
N ILE A 226 13.09 -13.44 -1.57
CA ILE A 226 12.71 -14.39 -0.52
C ILE A 226 11.19 -14.57 -0.59
N ALA A 227 10.73 -15.82 -0.50
CA ALA A 227 9.29 -16.11 -0.39
C ALA A 227 8.74 -15.49 0.90
N ASP A 228 7.69 -14.68 0.79
CA ASP A 228 7.10 -14.02 1.95
C ASP A 228 6.48 -15.04 2.92
N TRP A 229 6.94 -14.98 4.18
CA TRP A 229 6.43 -15.85 5.24
C TRP A 229 4.93 -15.68 5.49
N PHE A 230 4.39 -14.47 5.34
CA PHE A 230 2.98 -14.20 5.59
C PHE A 230 2.07 -15.07 4.70
N HIS A 231 2.35 -15.14 3.40
CA HIS A 231 1.60 -15.96 2.46
C HIS A 231 1.71 -17.46 2.76
N LEU A 232 2.89 -17.90 3.20
CA LEU A 232 3.10 -19.28 3.63
C LEU A 232 2.36 -19.58 4.94
N ALA A 233 2.48 -18.69 5.92
CA ALA A 233 1.80 -18.80 7.21
C ALA A 233 0.29 -18.86 7.08
N MET A 234 -0.32 -18.05 6.20
CA MET A 234 -1.76 -18.10 5.93
C MET A 234 -2.20 -19.47 5.39
N ARG A 235 -1.42 -20.08 4.49
CA ARG A 235 -1.74 -21.42 3.96
C ARG A 235 -1.63 -22.50 5.04
N LEU A 236 -0.61 -22.41 5.89
CA LEU A 236 -0.45 -23.30 7.05
C LEU A 236 -1.54 -23.10 8.08
N GLN A 237 -1.93 -21.85 8.34
CA GLN A 237 -3.04 -21.53 9.22
C GLN A 237 -4.37 -22.07 8.69
N HIS A 238 -4.62 -21.97 7.38
CA HIS A 238 -5.80 -22.59 6.77
C HIS A 238 -5.79 -24.12 6.95
N ALA A 239 -4.65 -24.78 6.74
CA ALA A 239 -4.53 -26.22 6.97
C ALA A 239 -4.80 -26.59 8.45
N LYS A 240 -4.33 -25.75 9.39
CA LYS A 240 -4.62 -25.91 10.83
C LYS A 240 -6.09 -25.78 11.13
N LEU A 241 -6.77 -24.74 10.65
CA LEU A 241 -8.20 -24.54 10.86
C LEU A 241 -9.03 -25.71 10.34
N VAL A 242 -8.64 -26.29 9.20
CA VAL A 242 -9.32 -27.48 8.65
C VAL A 242 -9.03 -28.72 9.52
N ALA A 243 -7.82 -28.84 10.09
CA ALA A 243 -7.49 -29.92 11.02
C ALA A 243 -8.27 -29.78 12.34
N ASP A 244 -8.36 -28.57 12.89
CA ASP A 244 -9.12 -28.26 14.09
C ASP A 244 -10.64 -28.52 13.92
N ALA A 245 -11.15 -28.43 12.69
CA ALA A 245 -12.54 -28.73 12.34
C ALA A 245 -12.83 -30.23 12.11
N LEU A 246 -11.85 -31.13 12.26
CA LEU A 246 -12.09 -32.57 12.19
C LEU A 246 -13.03 -33.01 13.32
N PRO A 247 -13.95 -33.98 13.06
CA PRO A 247 -14.84 -34.49 14.09
C PRO A 247 -14.06 -35.16 15.23
N ALA A 248 -14.64 -35.16 16.41
CA ALA A 248 -14.05 -35.74 17.63
C ALA A 248 -15.13 -36.41 18.50
N GLY A 249 -16.07 -37.10 17.86
CA GLY A 249 -17.21 -37.75 18.52
C GLY A 249 -16.82 -39.03 19.31
N HIS A 250 -15.70 -39.67 18.97
CA HIS A 250 -15.20 -40.88 19.62
C HIS A 250 -13.75 -40.69 20.11
N PRO A 251 -13.31 -41.42 21.13
CA PRO A 251 -11.94 -41.31 21.68
C PRO A 251 -10.84 -41.45 20.60
N ASP A 252 -10.95 -42.42 19.72
CA ASP A 252 -9.97 -42.60 18.62
C ASP A 252 -9.92 -41.39 17.67
N GLN A 253 -11.06 -40.76 17.40
CA GLN A 253 -11.11 -39.53 16.59
C GLN A 253 -10.48 -38.36 17.35
N GLN A 254 -10.71 -38.24 18.66
CA GLN A 254 -10.08 -37.20 19.48
C GLN A 254 -8.58 -37.31 19.45
N GLN A 255 -8.05 -38.52 19.64
CA GLN A 255 -6.59 -38.78 19.59
C GLN A 255 -6.04 -38.49 18.19
N ALA A 256 -6.64 -39.05 17.14
CA ALA A 256 -6.18 -38.83 15.76
C ALA A 256 -6.24 -37.37 15.35
N LYS A 257 -7.25 -36.60 15.77
CA LYS A 257 -7.35 -35.16 15.57
C LYS A 257 -6.19 -34.42 16.25
N ALA A 258 -5.92 -34.70 17.52
CA ALA A 258 -4.85 -34.06 18.27
C ALA A 258 -3.48 -34.32 17.61
N GLU A 259 -3.25 -35.55 17.13
CA GLU A 259 -2.03 -35.90 16.40
C GLU A 259 -1.93 -35.19 15.05
N VAL A 260 -3.03 -35.08 14.28
CA VAL A 260 -3.06 -34.35 13.00
C VAL A 260 -2.75 -32.88 13.22
N VAL A 261 -3.36 -32.22 14.22
CA VAL A 261 -3.09 -30.81 14.55
C VAL A 261 -1.63 -30.64 14.93
N THR A 262 -1.08 -31.54 15.74
CA THR A 262 0.33 -31.52 16.13
C THR A 262 1.27 -31.65 14.90
N GLU A 263 0.93 -32.51 13.95
CA GLU A 263 1.74 -32.66 12.72
C GLU A 263 1.67 -31.40 11.82
N VAL A 264 0.53 -30.71 11.78
CA VAL A 264 0.41 -29.41 11.06
C VAL A 264 1.29 -28.34 11.71
N GLU A 265 1.28 -28.23 13.04
CA GLU A 265 2.14 -27.29 13.76
C GLU A 265 3.62 -27.67 13.61
N ARG A 266 3.95 -28.95 13.62
CA ARG A 266 5.32 -29.43 13.34
C ARG A 266 5.77 -29.04 11.92
N LEU A 267 4.88 -29.14 10.92
CA LEU A 267 5.16 -28.68 9.56
C LEU A 267 5.46 -27.17 9.53
N ARG A 268 4.66 -26.38 10.24
CA ARG A 268 4.85 -24.93 10.38
C ARG A 268 6.20 -24.60 11.01
N TRP A 269 6.51 -25.22 12.14
CA TRP A 269 7.78 -25.01 12.84
C TRP A 269 8.99 -25.41 11.98
N ARG A 270 8.95 -26.57 11.30
CA ARG A 270 10.04 -27.01 10.43
C ARG A 270 10.23 -26.08 9.24
N THR A 271 9.14 -25.61 8.65
CA THR A 271 9.22 -24.67 7.52
C THR A 271 9.83 -23.33 7.96
N TRP A 272 9.44 -22.83 9.14
CA TRP A 272 10.02 -21.62 9.73
C TRP A 272 11.53 -21.73 9.96
N ASN A 273 11.99 -22.90 10.37
CA ASN A 273 13.41 -23.19 10.63
C ASN A 273 14.18 -23.73 9.39
N GLY A 274 13.72 -23.43 8.18
CA GLY A 274 14.40 -23.80 6.94
C GLY A 274 14.35 -25.30 6.57
N LYS A 275 13.57 -26.11 7.31
CA LYS A 275 13.45 -27.58 7.13
C LYS A 275 12.21 -27.96 6.30
N ALA A 276 11.86 -27.17 5.29
CA ALA A 276 10.67 -27.39 4.46
C ALA A 276 10.67 -28.73 3.70
N LYS A 277 11.85 -29.27 3.38
CA LYS A 277 12.00 -30.57 2.71
C LYS A 277 11.41 -31.73 3.52
N ASP A 278 11.40 -31.63 4.85
CA ASP A 278 10.86 -32.65 5.75
C ASP A 278 9.30 -32.71 5.72
N GLY A 279 8.64 -31.80 5.08
CA GLY A 279 7.17 -31.76 4.94
C GLY A 279 6.58 -33.03 4.31
N ARG A 280 7.35 -33.75 3.47
CA ARG A 280 6.91 -35.03 2.91
C ARG A 280 6.71 -36.09 4.00
N LEU A 281 7.66 -36.18 4.96
CA LEU A 281 7.58 -37.14 6.06
C LEU A 281 6.36 -36.86 6.95
N ILE A 282 6.13 -35.60 7.28
CA ILE A 282 4.97 -35.17 8.09
C ILE A 282 3.66 -35.55 7.38
N ARG A 283 3.54 -35.28 6.10
CA ARG A 283 2.33 -35.67 5.33
C ARG A 283 2.15 -37.19 5.25
N LYS A 284 3.23 -37.97 5.19
CA LYS A 284 3.13 -39.42 5.25
C LYS A 284 2.55 -39.89 6.59
N ARG A 285 3.02 -39.32 7.71
CA ARG A 285 2.44 -39.58 9.06
C ARG A 285 0.99 -39.18 9.16
N MET A 286 0.59 -38.00 8.67
CA MET A 286 -0.80 -37.60 8.68
C MET A 286 -1.70 -38.59 7.92
N ARG A 287 -1.24 -39.17 6.82
CA ARG A 287 -2.02 -40.16 6.05
C ARG A 287 -2.38 -41.42 6.86
N THR A 288 -1.59 -41.80 7.81
CA THR A 288 -1.88 -42.97 8.68
C THR A 288 -2.96 -42.67 9.71
N LEU A 289 -3.20 -41.39 10.02
CA LEU A 289 -4.21 -40.94 10.98
C LEU A 289 -5.59 -40.67 10.34
N LEU A 290 -5.64 -40.44 9.03
CA LEU A 290 -6.85 -40.05 8.32
C LEU A 290 -7.94 -41.13 8.22
N PRO A 291 -7.64 -42.44 8.27
CA PRO A 291 -8.69 -43.47 8.27
C PRO A 291 -9.67 -43.43 9.46
N ALA A 292 -9.30 -42.74 10.55
CA ALA A 292 -10.17 -42.53 11.71
C ALA A 292 -11.38 -41.61 11.40
N PHE A 293 -11.39 -40.93 10.25
CA PHE A 293 -12.40 -39.91 9.91
C PHE A 293 -13.17 -40.25 8.65
N GLU A 294 -14.39 -39.70 8.55
CA GLU A 294 -15.20 -39.78 7.35
C GLU A 294 -14.52 -39.13 6.13
N ARG A 295 -14.99 -39.51 4.96
CA ARG A 295 -14.38 -39.18 3.67
C ARG A 295 -14.33 -37.67 3.39
N GLU A 296 -15.38 -36.92 3.75
CA GLU A 296 -15.50 -35.51 3.38
C GLU A 296 -14.57 -34.58 4.21
N PRO A 297 -14.48 -34.68 5.55
CA PRO A 297 -13.47 -33.96 6.34
C PRO A 297 -12.05 -34.26 5.87
N VAL A 298 -11.74 -35.51 5.57
CA VAL A 298 -10.43 -35.93 5.06
C VAL A 298 -10.11 -35.26 3.73
N ARG A 299 -11.07 -35.19 2.81
CA ARG A 299 -10.87 -34.52 1.50
C ARG A 299 -10.55 -33.03 1.67
N LYS A 300 -11.23 -32.32 2.58
CA LYS A 300 -10.96 -30.90 2.88
C LYS A 300 -9.54 -30.72 3.38
N LEU A 301 -9.11 -31.51 4.36
CA LEU A 301 -7.75 -31.46 4.89
C LEU A 301 -6.69 -31.78 3.83
N GLN A 302 -6.92 -32.86 3.05
CA GLN A 302 -6.00 -33.20 1.96
C GLN A 302 -5.89 -32.11 0.91
N ARG A 303 -6.96 -31.38 0.60
CA ARG A 303 -6.93 -30.23 -0.32
C ARG A 303 -6.09 -29.09 0.24
N ALA A 304 -6.27 -28.75 1.52
CA ALA A 304 -5.47 -27.72 2.20
C ALA A 304 -3.97 -28.10 2.23
N LEU A 305 -3.65 -29.33 2.61
CA LEU A 305 -2.26 -29.82 2.65
C LEU A 305 -1.62 -29.89 1.26
N ARG A 306 -2.37 -30.24 0.21
CA ARG A 306 -1.88 -30.20 -1.17
C ARG A 306 -1.58 -28.77 -1.62
N ALA A 307 -2.36 -27.79 -1.18
CA ALA A 307 -2.11 -26.38 -1.47
C ALA A 307 -0.80 -25.89 -0.83
N VAL A 308 -0.56 -26.24 0.45
CA VAL A 308 0.73 -26.01 1.13
C VAL A 308 1.88 -26.69 0.40
N ASP A 309 1.76 -27.97 0.07
CA ASP A 309 2.81 -28.73 -0.60
C ASP A 309 3.16 -28.18 -1.99
N ARG A 310 2.15 -27.79 -2.76
CA ARG A 310 2.36 -27.17 -4.07
C ARG A 310 3.14 -25.87 -3.93
N TYR A 311 2.77 -25.04 -2.96
CA TYR A 311 3.44 -23.78 -2.68
C TYR A 311 4.90 -24.00 -2.25
N LEU A 312 5.16 -24.88 -1.29
CA LEU A 312 6.52 -25.20 -0.83
C LEU A 312 7.40 -25.74 -1.96
N ARG A 313 6.85 -26.53 -2.88
CA ARG A 313 7.60 -27.02 -4.04
C ARG A 313 7.88 -25.93 -5.06
N SER A 314 6.86 -25.13 -5.40
CA SER A 314 7.03 -24.05 -6.39
C SER A 314 7.96 -22.95 -5.88
N GLN A 315 8.05 -22.75 -4.57
CA GLN A 315 8.88 -21.71 -3.94
C GLN A 315 10.19 -22.26 -3.34
N SER A 316 10.53 -23.51 -3.56
CA SER A 316 11.65 -24.19 -2.88
C SER A 316 13.01 -23.47 -3.00
N ALA A 317 13.25 -22.78 -4.13
CA ALA A 317 14.47 -22.02 -4.38
C ALA A 317 14.54 -20.69 -3.59
N TRP A 318 13.40 -20.19 -3.08
CA TRP A 318 13.28 -18.90 -2.40
C TRP A 318 12.90 -19.01 -0.93
N LEU A 319 12.74 -20.25 -0.44
CA LEU A 319 12.54 -20.51 0.98
C LEU A 319 13.88 -20.38 1.72
N VAL A 320 13.81 -19.69 2.85
CA VAL A 320 14.98 -19.48 3.71
C VAL A 320 14.72 -19.99 5.13
N ASN A 321 15.74 -20.00 5.98
CA ASN A 321 15.54 -20.13 7.42
C ASN A 321 15.07 -18.79 7.99
N TYR A 322 13.74 -18.64 8.17
CA TYR A 322 13.14 -17.40 8.66
C TYR A 322 13.51 -17.11 10.11
N ALA A 323 13.77 -18.16 10.93
CA ALA A 323 14.17 -18.00 12.32
C ALA A 323 15.53 -17.31 12.44
N GLU A 324 16.47 -17.64 11.58
CA GLU A 324 17.80 -17.00 11.54
C GLU A 324 17.75 -15.58 11.04
N ARG A 325 16.90 -15.29 10.05
CA ARG A 325 16.77 -13.95 9.47
C ARG A 325 16.01 -12.94 10.33
N ARG A 326 15.32 -13.40 11.36
CA ARG A 326 14.63 -12.51 12.32
C ARG A 326 15.58 -11.91 13.36
N ARG A 327 16.76 -12.50 13.54
CA ARG A 327 17.80 -11.99 14.44
C ARG A 327 18.65 -10.93 13.73
#